data_63c61af115d84f45653b3dbe19d21fd6
#
_entry.id   63c61af115d84f45653b3dbe19d21fd6
#
_cell.length_a   1.000
_cell.length_b   1.000
_cell.length_c   1.000
_cell.angle_alpha   90.00
_cell.angle_beta   90.00
_cell.angle_gamma   90.00
#
_symmetry.space_group_name_H-M   'P 1'
#
loop_
_entity.id
_entity.type
_entity.pdbx_description
1 polymer ?
#
loop_
_entity_poly.entity_id
_entity_poly.type
_entity_poly.pdbx_seq_one_letter_code
_entity_poly.pdbx_strand_id
1 'polypeptide(L)'
;IAQEGSPKDLYNFPKNKFVANFIGDANVVDAEIINKKSNLYDLKIAEMNIKIESDNNLSKIVSVALRPEKILIDRNIKENSIHATINTASFVGSNYQYILNSNVGKLYVVSGDTRDIFKVGEKVFLSIKDQDVKILND
;
A
#
# COMPACT_ATOMS: atom_id res chain seq x y z
N ILE A 1 1.27 1.97 21.58
CA ILE A 1 0.90 2.87 20.49
C ILE A 1 2.04 3.85 20.23
N ALA A 2 2.41 3.93 18.97
CA ALA A 2 3.54 4.77 18.59
C ALA A 2 3.27 6.25 18.76
N GLN A 3 2.03 6.65 18.77
CA GLN A 3 1.72 8.04 19.05
C GLN A 3 0.50 8.14 19.93
N GLU A 4 0.49 9.22 20.66
CA GLU A 4 -0.59 9.50 21.57
C GLU A 4 -1.79 9.93 20.84
N GLY A 5 -2.88 9.87 21.49
CA GLY A 5 -4.09 10.36 20.94
C GLY A 5 -5.07 9.26 20.64
N SER A 6 -6.21 9.63 20.19
CA SER A 6 -7.29 8.72 19.91
C SER A 6 -7.00 7.97 18.60
N PRO A 7 -7.68 6.86 18.39
CA PRO A 7 -7.58 6.17 17.10
C PRO A 7 -7.91 7.09 15.92
N LYS A 8 -8.79 8.05 16.14
CA LYS A 8 -9.12 8.98 15.08
C LYS A 8 -7.92 9.83 14.68
N ASP A 9 -7.14 10.30 15.65
CA ASP A 9 -5.96 11.07 15.34
C ASP A 9 -4.93 10.24 14.63
N LEU A 10 -4.76 9.01 15.07
CA LEU A 10 -3.82 8.11 14.41
C LEU A 10 -4.23 7.84 12.98
N TYR A 11 -5.51 7.76 12.73
CA TYR A 11 -6.00 7.45 11.41
C TYR A 11 -5.97 8.66 10.48
N ASN A 12 -6.36 9.82 10.97
CA ASN A 12 -6.49 11.00 10.12
C ASN A 12 -5.19 11.72 9.88
N PHE A 13 -4.27 11.64 10.84
CA PHE A 13 -3.01 12.36 10.74
C PHE A 13 -1.85 11.43 11.07
N PRO A 14 -1.66 10.42 10.27
CA PRO A 14 -0.64 9.42 10.58
C PRO A 14 0.74 9.96 10.29
N LYS A 15 1.38 10.48 11.33
CA LYS A 15 2.79 10.77 11.22
C LYS A 15 3.55 9.51 10.94
N ASN A 16 3.00 8.41 11.40
CA ASN A 16 3.56 7.11 11.22
C ASN A 16 2.56 6.29 10.40
N LYS A 17 2.87 6.09 9.14
CA LYS A 17 1.97 5.37 8.25
C LYS A 17 1.76 3.94 8.72
N PHE A 18 2.77 3.37 9.35
CA PHE A 18 2.65 2.02 9.89
C PHE A 18 1.56 1.98 10.97
N VAL A 19 1.52 2.99 11.83
CA VAL A 19 0.49 3.04 12.87
C VAL A 19 -0.89 3.15 12.24
N ALA A 20 -1.02 3.97 11.21
CA ALA A 20 -2.30 4.09 10.51
C ALA A 20 -2.72 2.76 9.90
N ASN A 21 -1.78 2.04 9.32
CA ASN A 21 -2.07 0.73 8.73
C ASN A 21 -2.48 -0.28 9.79
N PHE A 22 -1.88 -0.18 10.96
CA PHE A 22 -2.17 -1.09 12.05
C PHE A 22 -3.61 -0.90 12.56
N ILE A 23 -4.05 0.34 12.61
CA ILE A 23 -5.39 0.67 13.06
C ILE A 23 -6.35 0.70 11.90
N GLY A 24 -5.90 1.32 10.84
CA GLY A 24 -6.75 1.67 9.75
C GLY A 24 -6.94 0.55 8.77
N ASP A 25 -7.61 0.88 7.76
CA ASP A 25 -8.02 -0.05 6.76
C ASP A 25 -7.20 0.07 5.49
N ALA A 26 -6.18 0.91 5.49
CA ALA A 26 -5.42 1.13 4.27
C ALA A 26 -3.99 1.55 4.55
N ASN A 27 -3.11 1.17 3.63
CA ASN A 27 -1.77 1.74 3.59
C ASN A 27 -1.87 3.10 2.92
N VAL A 28 -1.22 4.08 3.51
CA VAL A 28 -1.20 5.42 2.93
C VAL A 28 0.23 5.68 2.48
N VAL A 29 0.39 5.89 1.19
CA VAL A 29 1.72 6.11 0.62
C VAL A 29 1.65 7.28 -0.35
N ASP A 30 2.82 7.83 -0.66
CA ASP A 30 2.91 8.90 -1.63
C ASP A 30 3.05 8.31 -3.02
N ALA A 31 2.38 8.95 -3.97
CA ALA A 31 2.50 8.63 -5.37
C ALA A 31 2.90 9.87 -6.13
N GLU A 32 3.76 9.70 -7.11
CA GLU A 32 4.21 10.79 -7.94
C GLU A 32 3.43 10.79 -9.25
N ILE A 33 2.90 11.95 -9.63
CA ILE A 33 2.23 12.09 -10.92
C ILE A 33 3.29 12.27 -11.98
N ILE A 34 3.33 11.33 -12.91
CA ILE A 34 4.33 11.34 -13.99
C ILE A 34 3.77 12.02 -15.21
N ASN A 35 2.50 11.79 -15.49
CA ASN A 35 1.88 12.28 -16.71
C ASN A 35 0.40 12.51 -16.48
N LYS A 36 -0.15 13.44 -17.24
CA LYS A 36 -1.58 13.71 -17.23
C LYS A 36 -2.04 13.92 -18.65
N LYS A 37 -3.09 13.20 -19.04
CA LYS A 37 -3.71 13.38 -20.34
C LYS A 37 -5.21 13.45 -20.13
N SER A 38 -5.78 14.64 -20.35
CA SER A 38 -7.17 14.90 -20.03
C SER A 38 -7.38 14.71 -18.54
N ASN A 39 -8.27 13.81 -18.10
CA ASN A 39 -8.45 13.53 -16.69
C ASN A 39 -7.78 12.22 -16.26
N LEU A 40 -6.95 11.66 -17.13
CA LEU A 40 -6.26 10.41 -16.84
C LEU A 40 -4.85 10.70 -16.38
N TYR A 41 -4.50 10.20 -15.21
CA TYR A 41 -3.19 10.43 -14.60
C TYR A 41 -2.41 9.15 -14.54
N ASP A 42 -1.12 9.25 -14.87
CA ASP A 42 -0.16 8.18 -14.63
C ASP A 42 0.57 8.49 -13.34
N LEU A 43 0.47 7.58 -12.39
CA LEU A 43 1.12 7.74 -11.09
C LEU A 43 2.18 6.67 -10.91
N LYS A 44 3.20 7.02 -10.13
CA LYS A 44 4.25 6.08 -9.78
C LYS A 44 4.29 5.92 -8.28
N ILE A 45 4.20 4.67 -7.83
CA ILE A 45 4.34 4.29 -6.43
C ILE A 45 5.54 3.35 -6.37
N ALA A 46 6.68 3.85 -5.86
CA ALA A 46 7.94 3.13 -5.93
C ALA A 46 8.21 2.73 -7.38
N GLU A 47 8.33 1.44 -7.66
CA GLU A 47 8.60 0.96 -9.01
C GLU A 47 7.33 0.68 -9.82
N MET A 48 6.17 0.87 -9.21
CA MET A 48 4.90 0.47 -9.83
C MET A 48 4.20 1.67 -10.45
N ASN A 49 3.65 1.49 -11.64
CA ASN A 49 2.87 2.50 -12.34
C ASN A 49 1.39 2.18 -12.28
N ILE A 50 0.60 3.21 -12.05
CA ILE A 50 -0.86 3.11 -11.90
C ILE A 50 -1.51 4.18 -12.75
N LYS A 51 -2.64 3.87 -13.34
CA LYS A 51 -3.43 4.85 -14.10
C LYS A 51 -4.73 5.12 -13.35
N ILE A 52 -5.00 6.39 -13.11
CA ILE A 52 -6.19 6.79 -12.36
C ILE A 52 -6.87 7.96 -13.06
N GLU A 53 -8.19 7.91 -13.10
CA GLU A 53 -9.00 9.02 -13.55
C GLU A 53 -9.34 9.94 -12.40
N SER A 54 -9.22 11.24 -12.62
CA SER A 54 -9.64 12.21 -11.62
C SER A 54 -10.04 13.50 -12.31
N ASP A 55 -11.14 14.09 -11.84
CA ASP A 55 -11.58 15.39 -12.34
C ASP A 55 -10.89 16.52 -11.60
N ASN A 56 -10.16 16.22 -10.55
CA ASN A 56 -9.44 17.22 -9.77
C ASN A 56 -8.09 17.50 -10.37
N ASN A 57 -7.60 18.70 -10.14
CA ASN A 57 -6.23 19.05 -10.49
C ASN A 57 -5.34 18.55 -9.38
N LEU A 58 -4.64 17.47 -9.64
CA LEU A 58 -3.79 16.84 -8.64
C LEU A 58 -2.44 17.50 -8.60
N SER A 59 -1.87 17.63 -7.41
CA SER A 59 -0.50 18.10 -7.26
C SER A 59 0.47 17.04 -7.75
N LYS A 60 1.73 17.44 -7.87
CA LYS A 60 2.76 16.55 -8.38
C LYS A 60 2.90 15.31 -7.55
N ILE A 61 2.70 15.42 -6.24
CA ILE A 61 2.74 14.27 -5.32
C ILE A 61 1.40 14.23 -4.61
N VAL A 62 0.80 13.05 -4.61
CA VAL A 62 -0.47 12.85 -3.93
C VAL A 62 -0.35 11.65 -3.00
N SER A 63 -1.21 11.63 -1.99
CA SER A 63 -1.31 10.47 -1.12
C SER A 63 -2.35 9.53 -1.67
N VAL A 64 -2.03 8.25 -1.65
CA VAL A 64 -2.97 7.23 -2.10
C VAL A 64 -3.14 6.19 -1.01
N ALA A 65 -4.29 5.56 -1.02
CA ALA A 65 -4.62 4.50 -0.08
C ALA A 65 -4.65 3.17 -0.81
N LEU A 66 -3.98 2.18 -0.22
CA LEU A 66 -3.92 0.82 -0.76
C LEU A 66 -4.46 -0.11 0.32
N ARG A 67 -5.60 -0.72 0.07
CA ARG A 67 -6.19 -1.61 1.08
C ARG A 67 -5.37 -2.88 1.18
N PRO A 68 -5.09 -3.33 2.40
CA PRO A 68 -4.24 -4.51 2.61
C PRO A 68 -4.73 -5.75 1.90
N GLU A 69 -6.04 -5.94 1.85
CA GLU A 69 -6.61 -7.14 1.24
C GLU A 69 -6.64 -7.08 -0.28
N LYS A 70 -6.34 -5.91 -0.85
CA LYS A 70 -6.32 -5.74 -2.30
C LYS A 70 -4.92 -5.82 -2.89
N ILE A 71 -3.91 -5.83 -2.05
CA ILE A 71 -2.52 -5.94 -2.50
C ILE A 71 -2.23 -7.40 -2.77
N LEU A 72 -1.67 -7.68 -3.94
CA LEU A 72 -1.31 -9.01 -4.36
C LEU A 72 0.17 -9.23 -4.12
N ILE A 73 0.53 -10.38 -3.56
CA ILE A 73 1.91 -10.74 -3.29
C ILE A 73 2.33 -11.83 -4.26
N ASP A 74 3.50 -11.64 -4.89
CA ASP A 74 4.05 -12.64 -5.78
C ASP A 74 5.49 -12.94 -5.35
N ARG A 75 5.83 -14.22 -5.30
CA ARG A 75 7.16 -14.66 -4.93
C ARG A 75 8.13 -14.50 -6.09
N ASN A 76 7.62 -14.55 -7.30
CA ASN A 76 8.41 -14.46 -8.51
C ASN A 76 8.46 -13.02 -8.99
N ILE A 77 9.51 -12.69 -9.74
CA ILE A 77 9.66 -11.36 -10.32
C ILE A 77 8.43 -11.02 -11.14
N LYS A 78 7.89 -9.86 -10.88
CA LYS A 78 6.72 -9.38 -11.57
C LYS A 78 6.96 -7.96 -12.04
N GLU A 79 6.67 -7.70 -13.31
CA GLU A 79 6.77 -6.36 -13.84
C GLU A 79 5.69 -5.48 -13.22
N ASN A 80 5.99 -4.20 -13.14
CA ASN A 80 5.05 -3.22 -12.61
C ASN A 80 4.60 -3.57 -11.19
N SER A 81 5.57 -3.78 -10.33
CA SER A 81 5.32 -4.17 -8.95
C SER A 81 6.21 -3.39 -8.00
N ILE A 82 5.86 -3.43 -6.72
CA ILE A 82 6.66 -2.85 -5.66
C ILE A 82 7.49 -3.96 -5.05
N HIS A 83 8.80 -3.76 -5.00
CA HIS A 83 9.70 -4.74 -4.38
C HIS A 83 9.63 -4.61 -2.87
N ALA A 84 9.50 -5.71 -2.18
CA ALA A 84 9.33 -5.69 -0.74
C ALA A 84 9.95 -6.93 -0.11
N THR A 85 10.16 -6.85 1.20
CA THR A 85 10.70 -7.96 1.99
C THR A 85 9.76 -8.18 3.17
N ILE A 86 9.44 -9.43 3.44
CA ILE A 86 8.55 -9.78 4.55
C ILE A 86 9.27 -9.48 5.86
N ASN A 87 8.67 -8.62 6.66
CA ASN A 87 9.19 -8.27 7.98
C ASN A 87 8.51 -9.10 9.07
N THR A 88 7.20 -9.24 8.97
CA THR A 88 6.41 -9.95 9.96
C THR A 88 5.34 -10.76 9.25
N ALA A 89 5.06 -11.94 9.76
CA ALA A 89 4.01 -12.79 9.23
C ALA A 89 3.22 -13.35 10.40
N SER A 90 1.89 -13.19 10.39
CA SER A 90 1.03 -13.62 11.48
C SER A 90 -0.22 -14.28 10.96
N PHE A 91 -0.56 -15.43 11.50
CA PHE A 91 -1.82 -16.09 11.19
C PHE A 91 -2.88 -15.61 12.20
N VAL A 92 -4.00 -15.14 11.68
CA VAL A 92 -5.04 -14.60 12.55
C VAL A 92 -6.37 -15.33 12.33
N GLY A 93 -6.31 -16.63 12.17
CA GLY A 93 -7.48 -17.47 12.11
C GLY A 93 -7.97 -17.76 10.71
N SER A 94 -8.30 -16.75 9.95
CA SER A 94 -8.83 -16.94 8.60
C SER A 94 -7.92 -16.40 7.52
N ASN A 95 -6.85 -15.70 7.92
CA ASN A 95 -5.95 -15.11 6.94
C ASN A 95 -4.58 -14.90 7.54
N TYR A 96 -3.61 -14.58 6.70
CA TYR A 96 -2.29 -14.17 7.12
C TYR A 96 -2.14 -12.67 6.96
N GLN A 97 -1.51 -12.05 7.94
CA GLN A 97 -1.23 -10.62 7.90
C GLN A 97 0.27 -10.45 7.85
N TYR A 98 0.72 -9.68 6.87
CA TYR A 98 2.14 -9.44 6.65
C TYR A 98 2.45 -7.98 6.81
N ILE A 99 3.60 -7.70 7.40
CA ILE A 99 4.18 -6.36 7.38
C ILE A 99 5.44 -6.49 6.55
N LEU A 100 5.56 -5.61 5.57
CA LEU A 100 6.65 -5.67 4.61
C LEU A 100 7.41 -4.36 4.59
N ASN A 101 8.70 -4.45 4.34
CA ASN A 101 9.53 -3.28 4.10
C ASN A 101 9.63 -3.05 2.61
N SER A 102 9.46 -1.81 2.19
CA SER A 102 9.53 -1.44 0.78
C SER A 102 10.13 -0.06 0.63
N ASN A 103 10.31 0.37 -0.62
CA ASN A 103 10.86 1.70 -0.89
C ASN A 103 9.89 2.82 -0.52
N VAL A 104 8.61 2.50 -0.34
CA VAL A 104 7.64 3.50 0.11
C VAL A 104 7.33 3.35 1.59
N GLY A 105 8.16 2.60 2.31
CA GLY A 105 7.98 2.39 3.75
C GLY A 105 7.36 1.04 4.03
N LYS A 106 6.86 0.89 5.23
CA LYS A 106 6.24 -0.36 5.64
C LYS A 106 4.85 -0.45 5.04
N LEU A 107 4.56 -1.63 4.51
CA LEU A 107 3.25 -1.92 3.95
C LEU A 107 2.61 -3.07 4.69
N TYR A 108 1.31 -3.02 4.82
CA TYR A 108 0.53 -4.02 5.50
C TYR A 108 -0.32 -4.76 4.47
N VAL A 109 -0.23 -6.08 4.45
CA VAL A 109 -0.93 -6.89 3.46
C VAL A 109 -1.66 -8.01 4.17
N VAL A 110 -2.90 -8.26 3.73
CA VAL A 110 -3.73 -9.33 4.26
C VAL A 110 -3.97 -10.32 3.14
N SER A 111 -3.59 -11.57 3.37
CA SER A 111 -3.77 -12.62 2.38
C SER A 111 -4.75 -13.67 2.89
N GLY A 112 -5.75 -13.97 2.08
CA GLY A 112 -6.68 -15.05 2.41
C GLY A 112 -6.13 -16.42 2.09
N ASP A 113 -5.00 -16.51 1.40
CA ASP A 113 -4.40 -17.79 1.08
C ASP A 113 -3.52 -18.24 2.25
N THR A 114 -4.06 -19.15 3.05
CA THR A 114 -3.35 -19.62 4.23
C THR A 114 -2.51 -20.87 3.94
N ARG A 115 -2.47 -21.30 2.69
CA ARG A 115 -1.68 -22.46 2.30
C ARG A 115 -0.34 -22.05 1.71
N ASP A 116 -0.29 -20.91 1.02
CA ASP A 116 0.93 -20.39 0.46
C ASP A 116 1.42 -19.25 1.35
N ILE A 117 2.28 -19.60 2.28
CA ILE A 117 2.74 -18.69 3.33
C ILE A 117 4.08 -18.11 2.97
N PHE A 118 4.22 -16.79 3.14
CA PHE A 118 5.49 -16.11 2.94
C PHE A 118 6.20 -16.01 4.28
N LYS A 119 7.51 -16.15 4.25
CA LYS A 119 8.32 -16.21 5.48
C LYS A 119 9.07 -14.91 5.68
N VAL A 120 9.34 -14.59 6.94
CA VAL A 120 10.14 -13.43 7.29
C VAL A 120 11.47 -13.48 6.55
N GLY A 121 11.83 -12.35 5.93
CA GLY A 121 13.05 -12.25 5.15
C GLY A 121 12.89 -12.57 3.68
N GLU A 122 11.76 -13.12 3.31
CA GLU A 122 11.51 -13.49 1.92
C GLU A 122 11.26 -12.24 1.08
N LYS A 123 11.85 -12.19 -0.13
CA LYS A 123 11.65 -11.08 -1.06
C LYS A 123 10.45 -11.39 -1.93
N VAL A 124 9.58 -10.41 -2.06
CA VAL A 124 8.33 -10.57 -2.79
C VAL A 124 8.06 -9.33 -3.62
N PHE A 125 7.07 -9.45 -4.49
CA PHE A 125 6.69 -8.39 -5.41
C PHE A 125 5.22 -8.10 -5.22
N LEU A 126 4.90 -6.84 -4.94
CA LEU A 126 3.54 -6.43 -4.62
C LEU A 126 2.93 -5.69 -5.79
N SER A 127 1.67 -5.97 -6.05
CA SER A 127 0.94 -5.25 -7.08
C SER A 127 -0.48 -5.00 -6.60
N ILE A 128 -1.14 -4.07 -7.28
CA ILE A 128 -2.52 -3.74 -6.97
C ILE A 128 -3.15 -3.26 -8.27
N LYS A 129 -4.43 -3.54 -8.43
CA LYS A 129 -5.14 -3.12 -9.63
C LYS A 129 -5.37 -1.62 -9.57
N ASP A 130 -5.36 -0.99 -10.74
CA ASP A 130 -5.58 0.46 -10.83
C ASP A 130 -6.84 0.89 -10.08
N GLN A 131 -7.89 0.13 -10.25
CA GLN A 131 -9.19 0.46 -9.66
C GLN A 131 -9.21 0.35 -8.14
N ASP A 132 -8.23 -0.34 -7.57
CA ASP A 132 -8.16 -0.52 -6.11
C ASP A 132 -7.28 0.51 -5.44
N VAL A 133 -6.70 1.43 -6.19
CA VAL A 133 -5.91 2.53 -5.65
C VAL A 133 -6.82 3.73 -5.50
N LYS A 134 -6.83 4.32 -4.32
CA LYS A 134 -7.66 5.50 -4.06
C LYS A 134 -6.79 6.71 -3.77
N ILE A 135 -7.03 7.79 -4.50
CA ILE A 135 -6.36 9.05 -4.21
C ILE A 135 -7.05 9.66 -3.01
N LEU A 136 -6.27 9.97 -2.01
CA LEU A 136 -6.79 10.64 -0.85
C LEU A 136 -6.94 12.11 -1.14
N ASN A 137 -7.79 12.72 -0.37
CA ASN A 137 -8.07 14.11 -0.58
C ASN A 137 -6.81 14.94 -0.47
N ASP A 138 -6.62 15.74 -1.42
CA ASP A 138 -5.49 16.63 -1.52
C ASP A 138 -5.83 18.04 -1.09
#